data_5e1dde02948c35269aa7b7c585df9623
#
_entry.id   5e1dde02948c35269aa7b7c585df9623
#
_cell.length_a   1.000
_cell.length_b   1.000
_cell.length_c   1.000
_cell.angle_alpha   90.00
_cell.angle_beta   90.00
_cell.angle_gamma   90.00
#
_symmetry.space_group_name_H-M   'P 1'
#
loop_
_entity.id
_entity.type
_entity.pdbx_description
1 polymer ?
#
loop_
_entity_poly.entity_id
_entity_poly.type
_entity_poly.pdbx_seq_one_letter_code
_entity_poly.pdbx_strand_id
1 'polypeptide(L)'
;MSFSGMVKEELSRQISTARHCRIAEIAALLSACGKMTAAGILRFQTENDAVVRKYFTLLQKTFNIETEIAIRESRQMKKGNVYYVEIADPGQVETVLQGTKLSVNEGDGETLYTENALLTQQSCCKRAFIRGAFLASGSISDPEKGYHFEIVTQDERKAAHLQEIICSFQIDAKIVLRKKSYVVYVKEGAQIVDMLAIMEANVALMNLENIRILKEMRNSVNRKVNCETANINKTVNAAVKQIEDIRLIEQKKGFHNLNEGLAEIAELRLQYPEATLKETRNDVKSAGWKIRG
;
A
#
# COMPACT_ATOMS: atom_id res chain seq x y z
N MET A 1 -5.54 12.75 -11.78
CA MET A 1 -5.63 11.27 -11.89
C MET A 1 -5.28 10.68 -10.53
N SER A 2 -5.98 9.63 -10.04
CA SER A 2 -5.64 8.97 -8.78
C SER A 2 -4.36 8.13 -8.93
N PHE A 3 -3.67 7.82 -7.81
CA PHE A 3 -2.50 6.95 -7.85
C PHE A 3 -2.82 5.59 -8.49
N SER A 4 -3.95 4.98 -8.12
CA SER A 4 -4.44 3.75 -8.75
C SER A 4 -4.65 3.90 -10.27
N GLY A 5 -5.15 5.05 -10.72
CA GLY A 5 -5.31 5.36 -12.15
C GLY A 5 -3.97 5.47 -12.89
N MET A 6 -2.95 6.09 -12.26
CA MET A 6 -1.60 6.15 -12.83
C MET A 6 -0.99 4.76 -13.00
N VAL A 7 -1.13 3.90 -11.98
CA VAL A 7 -0.66 2.50 -12.03
C VAL A 7 -1.35 1.75 -13.18
N LYS A 8 -2.67 1.87 -13.32
CA LYS A 8 -3.41 1.21 -14.41
C LYS A 8 -3.00 1.72 -15.79
N GLU A 9 -2.78 3.01 -15.93
CA GLU A 9 -2.31 3.61 -17.19
C GLU A 9 -0.90 3.11 -17.55
N GLU A 10 0.02 3.04 -16.59
CA GLU A 10 1.36 2.48 -16.79
C GLU A 10 1.29 1.02 -17.24
N LEU A 11 0.56 0.19 -16.49
CA LEU A 11 0.41 -1.24 -16.78
C LEU A 11 -0.30 -1.52 -18.11
N SER A 12 -1.21 -0.65 -18.52
CA SER A 12 -1.94 -0.82 -19.78
C SER A 12 -1.04 -0.74 -21.01
N ARG A 13 0.07 -0.01 -20.92
CA ARG A 13 1.03 0.16 -22.03
C ARG A 13 1.99 -1.02 -22.18
N GLN A 14 2.09 -1.85 -21.18
CA GLN A 14 3.00 -3.00 -21.21
C GLN A 14 2.35 -4.20 -21.87
N ILE A 15 2.97 -4.72 -22.90
CA ILE A 15 2.54 -5.94 -23.59
C ILE A 15 3.69 -6.94 -23.57
N SER A 16 3.48 -8.08 -22.90
CA SER A 16 4.48 -9.13 -22.85
C SER A 16 4.82 -9.68 -24.24
N THR A 17 6.10 -9.92 -24.50
CA THR A 17 6.56 -10.57 -25.74
C THR A 17 6.16 -12.05 -25.78
N ALA A 18 6.16 -12.72 -24.63
CA ALA A 18 5.83 -14.13 -24.51
C ALA A 18 4.31 -14.39 -24.64
N ARG A 19 3.92 -15.27 -25.59
CA ARG A 19 2.51 -15.59 -25.85
C ARG A 19 1.82 -16.15 -24.61
N HIS A 20 2.45 -17.06 -23.85
CA HIS A 20 1.87 -17.64 -22.64
C HIS A 20 1.57 -16.62 -21.55
N CYS A 21 2.39 -15.57 -21.41
CA CYS A 21 2.13 -14.47 -20.47
C CYS A 21 0.93 -13.62 -20.94
N ARG A 22 0.81 -13.34 -22.26
CA ARG A 22 -0.36 -12.65 -22.80
C ARG A 22 -1.65 -13.44 -22.56
N ILE A 23 -1.60 -14.76 -22.74
CA ILE A 23 -2.74 -15.64 -22.46
C ILE A 23 -3.13 -15.60 -20.98
N ALA A 24 -2.17 -15.67 -20.06
CA ALA A 24 -2.45 -15.57 -18.62
C ALA A 24 -3.08 -14.22 -18.25
N GLU A 25 -2.61 -13.14 -18.85
CA GLU A 25 -3.14 -11.79 -18.63
C GLU A 25 -4.57 -11.63 -19.18
N ILE A 26 -4.85 -12.16 -20.39
CA ILE A 26 -6.20 -12.20 -20.98
C ILE A 26 -7.14 -13.03 -20.10
N ALA A 27 -6.69 -14.19 -19.61
CA ALA A 27 -7.49 -15.05 -18.73
C ALA A 27 -7.91 -14.33 -17.44
N ALA A 28 -6.98 -13.57 -16.81
CA ALA A 28 -7.30 -12.78 -15.63
C ALA A 28 -8.30 -11.67 -15.93
N LEU A 29 -8.12 -10.93 -17.04
CA LEU A 29 -9.03 -9.87 -17.47
C LEU A 29 -10.45 -10.43 -17.75
N LEU A 30 -10.55 -11.52 -18.51
CA LEU A 30 -11.81 -12.15 -18.81
C LEU A 30 -12.49 -12.77 -17.60
N SER A 31 -11.73 -13.39 -16.70
CA SER A 31 -12.29 -13.95 -15.45
C SER A 31 -12.96 -12.88 -14.58
N ALA A 32 -12.47 -11.63 -14.61
CA ALA A 32 -13.00 -10.54 -13.80
C ALA A 32 -14.07 -9.70 -14.52
N CYS A 33 -13.87 -9.41 -15.81
CA CYS A 33 -14.66 -8.47 -16.59
C CYS A 33 -15.37 -9.11 -17.80
N GLY A 34 -15.12 -10.40 -18.05
CA GLY A 34 -15.73 -11.15 -19.16
C GLY A 34 -17.06 -11.76 -18.78
N LYS A 35 -17.95 -11.84 -19.75
CA LYS A 35 -19.23 -12.55 -19.65
C LYS A 35 -19.57 -13.24 -20.97
N MET A 36 -20.22 -14.40 -20.88
CA MET A 36 -20.87 -15.02 -22.01
C MET A 36 -22.32 -14.56 -22.07
N THR A 37 -22.77 -14.09 -23.24
CA THR A 37 -24.18 -13.74 -23.41
C THR A 37 -24.99 -14.96 -23.82
N ALA A 38 -26.32 -14.93 -23.64
CA ALA A 38 -27.22 -16.01 -24.07
C ALA A 38 -27.14 -16.30 -25.60
N ALA A 39 -26.65 -15.33 -26.38
CA ALA A 39 -26.44 -15.50 -27.83
C ALA A 39 -25.06 -16.11 -28.17
N GLY A 40 -24.28 -16.55 -27.17
CA GLY A 40 -22.96 -17.13 -27.38
C GLY A 40 -21.85 -16.09 -27.69
N ILE A 41 -22.10 -14.81 -27.43
CA ILE A 41 -21.13 -13.72 -27.64
C ILE A 41 -20.27 -13.58 -26.39
N LEU A 42 -18.95 -13.61 -26.56
CA LEU A 42 -18.01 -13.31 -25.49
C LEU A 42 -17.82 -11.78 -25.39
N ARG A 43 -18.31 -11.21 -24.27
CA ARG A 43 -18.27 -9.77 -24.01
C ARG A 43 -17.30 -9.46 -22.88
N PHE A 44 -16.37 -8.56 -23.13
CA PHE A 44 -15.54 -7.92 -22.11
C PHE A 44 -16.06 -6.51 -21.85
N GLN A 45 -16.22 -6.14 -20.56
CA GLN A 45 -16.77 -4.85 -20.17
C GLN A 45 -15.92 -4.17 -19.10
N THR A 46 -15.60 -2.89 -19.26
CA THR A 46 -14.86 -2.10 -18.28
C THR A 46 -15.24 -0.61 -18.34
N GLU A 47 -15.08 0.10 -17.23
CA GLU A 47 -15.22 1.57 -17.18
C GLU A 47 -13.88 2.30 -17.46
N ASN A 48 -12.79 1.58 -17.66
CA ASN A 48 -11.45 2.13 -17.84
C ASN A 48 -11.01 1.98 -19.31
N ASP A 49 -10.80 3.12 -19.98
CA ASP A 49 -10.39 3.19 -21.37
C ASP A 49 -9.00 2.60 -21.65
N ALA A 50 -8.06 2.73 -20.70
CA ALA A 50 -6.73 2.15 -20.84
C ALA A 50 -6.77 0.61 -20.76
N VAL A 51 -7.65 0.05 -19.92
CA VAL A 51 -7.84 -1.39 -19.79
C VAL A 51 -8.48 -1.99 -21.02
N VAL A 52 -9.51 -1.36 -21.59
CA VAL A 52 -10.14 -1.87 -22.81
C VAL A 52 -9.18 -1.85 -24.00
N ARG A 53 -8.39 -0.79 -24.15
CA ARG A 53 -7.35 -0.70 -25.22
C ARG A 53 -6.31 -1.81 -25.07
N LYS A 54 -5.88 -2.08 -23.83
CA LYS A 54 -4.95 -3.17 -23.57
C LYS A 54 -5.55 -4.53 -23.92
N TYR A 55 -6.79 -4.80 -23.49
CA TYR A 55 -7.48 -6.06 -23.80
C TYR A 55 -7.61 -6.25 -25.32
N PHE A 56 -8.02 -5.24 -26.05
CA PHE A 56 -8.07 -5.23 -27.52
C PHE A 56 -6.70 -5.59 -28.14
N THR A 57 -5.63 -4.92 -27.70
CA THR A 57 -4.27 -5.17 -28.21
C THR A 57 -3.79 -6.60 -27.87
N LEU A 58 -4.14 -7.09 -26.69
CA LEU A 58 -3.78 -8.47 -26.29
C LEU A 58 -4.50 -9.50 -27.15
N LEU A 59 -5.79 -9.32 -27.46
CA LEU A 59 -6.55 -10.21 -28.35
C LEU A 59 -5.92 -10.27 -29.74
N GLN A 60 -5.66 -9.10 -30.32
CA GLN A 60 -5.07 -9.00 -31.65
C GLN A 60 -3.69 -9.67 -31.70
N LYS A 61 -2.78 -9.37 -30.75
CA LYS A 61 -1.42 -9.93 -30.74
C LYS A 61 -1.33 -11.40 -30.35
N THR A 62 -2.35 -11.97 -29.72
CA THR A 62 -2.31 -13.34 -29.16
C THR A 62 -3.06 -14.32 -30.03
N PHE A 63 -4.25 -13.93 -30.49
CA PHE A 63 -5.17 -14.77 -31.25
C PHE A 63 -5.41 -14.30 -32.67
N ASN A 64 -4.85 -13.14 -33.07
CA ASN A 64 -5.10 -12.49 -34.36
C ASN A 64 -6.60 -12.20 -34.60
N ILE A 65 -7.31 -11.84 -33.51
CA ILE A 65 -8.71 -11.48 -33.55
C ILE A 65 -8.83 -9.98 -33.66
N GLU A 66 -9.52 -9.51 -34.69
CA GLU A 66 -9.88 -8.11 -34.87
C GLU A 66 -11.29 -7.90 -34.35
N THR A 67 -11.45 -6.99 -33.42
CA THR A 67 -12.71 -6.61 -32.79
C THR A 67 -12.88 -5.12 -32.81
N GLU A 68 -14.08 -4.65 -32.55
CA GLU A 68 -14.36 -3.21 -32.37
C GLU A 68 -14.56 -2.89 -30.90
N ILE A 69 -14.15 -1.68 -30.49
CA ILE A 69 -14.44 -1.17 -29.16
C ILE A 69 -15.75 -0.38 -29.25
N ALA A 70 -16.81 -0.88 -28.65
CA ALA A 70 -18.07 -0.15 -28.53
C ALA A 70 -18.08 0.66 -27.22
N ILE A 71 -18.61 1.87 -27.29
CA ILE A 71 -18.74 2.79 -26.17
C ILE A 71 -20.23 2.97 -25.89
N ARG A 72 -20.64 2.75 -24.64
CA ARG A 72 -21.98 3.08 -24.18
C ARG A 72 -21.90 4.20 -23.15
N GLU A 73 -22.43 5.35 -23.48
CA GLU A 73 -22.59 6.44 -22.53
C GLU A 73 -23.63 6.07 -21.46
N SER A 74 -23.26 6.19 -20.21
CA SER A 74 -24.20 6.02 -19.11
C SER A 74 -25.14 7.22 -19.03
N ARG A 75 -26.43 7.00 -19.27
CA ARG A 75 -27.48 8.03 -19.16
C ARG A 75 -27.75 8.48 -17.70
N GLN A 76 -27.18 7.82 -16.71
CA GLN A 76 -27.32 8.23 -15.31
C GLN A 76 -26.20 9.24 -14.97
N MET A 77 -26.61 10.43 -14.60
CA MET A 77 -25.75 11.53 -14.12
C MET A 77 -24.76 11.01 -13.05
N LYS A 78 -23.48 10.91 -13.36
CA LYS A 78 -22.29 10.53 -12.54
C LYS A 78 -21.61 9.19 -12.84
N LYS A 79 -22.06 8.37 -13.77
CA LYS A 79 -21.27 7.21 -14.23
C LYS A 79 -20.60 7.56 -15.56
N GLY A 80 -19.28 7.36 -15.63
CA GLY A 80 -18.48 7.54 -16.84
C GLY A 80 -18.87 6.57 -17.97
N ASN A 81 -18.16 6.62 -19.07
CA ASN A 81 -18.36 5.73 -20.21
C ASN A 81 -18.09 4.28 -19.84
N VAL A 82 -18.86 3.37 -20.37
CA VAL A 82 -18.65 1.93 -20.28
C VAL A 82 -18.19 1.43 -21.65
N TYR A 83 -17.06 0.76 -21.65
CA TYR A 83 -16.42 0.25 -22.87
C TYR A 83 -16.66 -1.26 -22.96
N TYR A 84 -16.95 -1.73 -24.18
CA TYR A 84 -17.19 -3.12 -24.52
C TYR A 84 -16.29 -3.57 -25.65
N VAL A 85 -15.82 -4.82 -25.54
CA VAL A 85 -15.23 -5.56 -26.65
C VAL A 85 -16.02 -6.85 -26.78
N GLU A 86 -16.55 -7.15 -27.97
CA GLU A 86 -17.37 -8.31 -28.22
C GLU A 86 -16.73 -9.19 -29.30
N ILE A 87 -16.76 -10.50 -29.07
CA ILE A 87 -16.38 -11.51 -30.03
C ILE A 87 -17.66 -12.32 -30.32
N ALA A 88 -18.19 -12.19 -31.53
CA ALA A 88 -19.45 -12.82 -31.92
C ALA A 88 -19.24 -14.10 -32.75
N ASP A 89 -18.09 -14.26 -33.39
CA ASP A 89 -17.77 -15.47 -34.15
C ASP A 89 -17.54 -16.67 -33.21
N PRO A 90 -18.34 -17.77 -33.32
CA PRO A 90 -18.23 -18.91 -32.41
C PRO A 90 -16.87 -19.59 -32.43
N GLY A 91 -16.17 -19.62 -33.59
CA GLY A 91 -14.85 -20.24 -33.71
C GLY A 91 -13.77 -19.41 -33.00
N GLN A 92 -13.87 -18.07 -33.04
CA GLN A 92 -13.00 -17.18 -32.32
C GLN A 92 -13.26 -17.25 -30.81
N VAL A 93 -14.53 -17.29 -30.39
CA VAL A 93 -14.92 -17.47 -28.97
C VAL A 93 -14.32 -18.75 -28.43
N GLU A 94 -14.50 -19.88 -29.14
CA GLU A 94 -13.94 -21.16 -28.74
C GLU A 94 -12.40 -21.11 -28.64
N THR A 95 -11.74 -20.50 -29.62
CA THR A 95 -10.27 -20.31 -29.64
C THR A 95 -9.79 -19.55 -28.41
N VAL A 96 -10.48 -18.46 -28.03
CA VAL A 96 -10.14 -17.67 -26.84
C VAL A 96 -10.38 -18.48 -25.56
N LEU A 97 -11.51 -19.13 -25.40
CA LEU A 97 -11.86 -19.92 -24.21
C LEU A 97 -10.89 -21.08 -24.04
N GLN A 98 -10.61 -21.85 -25.11
CA GLN A 98 -9.64 -22.94 -25.05
C GLN A 98 -8.21 -22.45 -24.76
N GLY A 99 -7.79 -21.35 -25.39
CA GLY A 99 -6.46 -20.77 -25.19
C GLY A 99 -6.27 -20.24 -23.77
N THR A 100 -7.28 -19.59 -23.21
CA THR A 100 -7.27 -19.04 -21.86
C THR A 100 -7.71 -20.05 -20.78
N LYS A 101 -8.09 -21.29 -21.18
CA LYS A 101 -8.60 -22.31 -20.26
C LYS A 101 -9.76 -21.83 -19.38
N LEU A 102 -10.57 -20.96 -19.95
CA LEU A 102 -11.77 -20.46 -19.29
C LEU A 102 -12.97 -21.31 -19.67
N SER A 103 -13.82 -21.60 -18.69
CA SER A 103 -15.10 -22.28 -18.86
C SER A 103 -16.22 -21.35 -18.41
N VAL A 104 -17.39 -21.54 -18.99
CA VAL A 104 -18.61 -20.82 -18.58
C VAL A 104 -19.16 -21.51 -17.34
N ASN A 105 -19.57 -20.75 -16.35
CA ASN A 105 -20.18 -21.32 -15.14
C ASN A 105 -21.58 -21.90 -15.45
N GLU A 106 -21.76 -23.17 -15.15
CA GLU A 106 -23.02 -23.88 -15.39
C GLU A 106 -24.19 -23.31 -14.57
N GLY A 107 -23.89 -22.67 -13.43
CA GLY A 107 -24.91 -22.16 -12.51
C GLY A 107 -25.61 -20.89 -12.99
N ASP A 108 -24.91 -19.97 -13.65
CA ASP A 108 -25.46 -18.72 -14.17
C ASP A 108 -25.38 -18.57 -15.70
N GLY A 109 -24.66 -19.49 -16.36
CA GLY A 109 -24.48 -19.49 -17.81
C GLY A 109 -23.74 -18.28 -18.39
N GLU A 110 -23.24 -17.36 -17.55
CA GLU A 110 -22.66 -16.09 -17.98
C GLU A 110 -21.23 -15.88 -17.50
N THR A 111 -20.92 -16.20 -16.25
CA THR A 111 -19.60 -15.90 -15.68
C THR A 111 -18.53 -16.87 -16.14
N LEU A 112 -17.33 -16.34 -16.37
CA LEU A 112 -16.17 -17.11 -16.78
C LEU A 112 -15.29 -17.43 -15.58
N TYR A 113 -14.79 -18.65 -15.52
CA TYR A 113 -13.84 -19.08 -14.49
C TYR A 113 -12.76 -19.97 -15.07
N THR A 114 -11.61 -20.07 -14.40
CA THR A 114 -10.55 -21.01 -14.72
C THR A 114 -10.23 -21.86 -13.50
N GLU A 115 -10.19 -23.16 -13.67
CA GLU A 115 -9.69 -24.12 -12.67
C GLU A 115 -8.28 -24.59 -13.02
N ASN A 116 -7.72 -24.08 -14.11
CA ASN A 116 -6.51 -24.66 -14.68
C ASN A 116 -5.24 -23.99 -14.14
N ALA A 117 -4.59 -24.65 -13.19
CA ALA A 117 -3.30 -24.24 -12.65
C ALA A 117 -2.18 -24.13 -13.71
N LEU A 118 -2.38 -24.71 -14.91
CA LEU A 118 -1.40 -24.65 -16.02
C LEU A 118 -1.12 -23.21 -16.47
N LEU A 119 -2.12 -22.31 -16.41
CA LEU A 119 -1.94 -20.91 -16.81
C LEU A 119 -0.99 -20.14 -15.89
N THR A 120 -0.86 -20.59 -14.66
CA THR A 120 -0.07 -19.90 -13.61
C THR A 120 1.07 -20.75 -13.07
N GLN A 121 1.53 -21.75 -13.81
CA GLN A 121 2.70 -22.56 -13.40
C GLN A 121 3.99 -21.76 -13.40
N GLN A 122 4.25 -20.99 -14.46
CA GLN A 122 5.46 -20.21 -14.59
C GLN A 122 5.36 -18.89 -13.84
N SER A 123 6.44 -18.47 -13.19
CA SER A 123 6.50 -17.19 -12.45
C SER A 123 6.12 -15.99 -13.33
N CYS A 124 6.54 -15.95 -14.59
CA CYS A 124 6.16 -14.90 -15.53
C CYS A 124 4.67 -14.89 -15.85
N CYS A 125 4.02 -16.05 -15.93
CA CYS A 125 2.57 -16.15 -16.11
C CYS A 125 1.81 -15.70 -14.86
N LYS A 126 2.29 -16.05 -13.67
CA LYS A 126 1.75 -15.55 -12.40
C LYS A 126 1.76 -14.04 -12.34
N ARG A 127 2.89 -13.41 -12.70
CA ARG A 127 3.02 -11.94 -12.78
C ARG A 127 2.02 -11.33 -13.76
N ALA A 128 1.90 -11.90 -14.96
CA ALA A 128 0.96 -11.45 -15.97
C ALA A 128 -0.51 -11.61 -15.50
N PHE A 129 -0.83 -12.71 -14.82
CA PHE A 129 -2.16 -12.95 -14.24
C PHE A 129 -2.52 -11.93 -13.17
N ILE A 130 -1.60 -11.65 -12.21
CA ILE A 130 -1.79 -10.62 -11.18
C ILE A 130 -2.01 -9.25 -11.84
N ARG A 131 -1.20 -8.90 -12.84
CA ARG A 131 -1.34 -7.64 -13.59
C ARG A 131 -2.71 -7.52 -14.25
N GLY A 132 -3.18 -8.56 -14.92
CA GLY A 132 -4.53 -8.60 -15.53
C GLY A 132 -5.63 -8.46 -14.49
N ALA A 133 -5.56 -9.18 -13.38
CA ALA A 133 -6.53 -9.10 -12.28
C ALA A 133 -6.57 -7.69 -11.65
N PHE A 134 -5.41 -7.07 -11.44
CA PHE A 134 -5.33 -5.69 -10.93
C PHE A 134 -5.92 -4.68 -11.93
N LEU A 135 -5.59 -4.80 -13.21
CA LEU A 135 -6.16 -3.92 -14.25
C LEU A 135 -7.69 -4.00 -14.26
N ALA A 136 -8.24 -5.21 -14.14
CA ALA A 136 -9.68 -5.45 -14.17
C ALA A 136 -10.40 -4.85 -12.96
N SER A 137 -9.99 -5.22 -11.76
CA SER A 137 -10.75 -4.92 -10.52
C SER A 137 -9.89 -4.48 -9.33
N GLY A 138 -8.59 -4.24 -9.57
CA GLY A 138 -7.67 -3.80 -8.53
C GLY A 138 -7.76 -2.31 -8.23
N SER A 139 -7.38 -1.95 -7.03
CA SER A 139 -7.14 -0.58 -6.60
C SER A 139 -5.98 -0.49 -5.61
N ILE A 140 -5.38 0.69 -5.57
CA ILE A 140 -4.30 1.00 -4.64
C ILE A 140 -4.52 2.41 -4.09
N SER A 141 -4.39 2.56 -2.77
CA SER A 141 -4.56 3.85 -2.13
C SER A 141 -3.44 4.82 -2.49
N ASP A 142 -3.73 6.11 -2.34
CA ASP A 142 -2.73 7.16 -2.40
C ASP A 142 -1.68 6.94 -1.31
N PRO A 143 -0.40 6.73 -1.64
CA PRO A 143 0.64 6.45 -0.68
C PRO A 143 0.87 7.60 0.32
N GLU A 144 0.45 8.82 0.01
CA GLU A 144 0.47 9.93 0.98
C GLU A 144 -0.54 9.71 2.12
N LYS A 145 -1.67 9.06 1.85
CA LYS A 145 -2.76 8.84 2.82
C LYS A 145 -2.64 7.52 3.57
N GLY A 146 -2.09 6.49 2.94
CA GLY A 146 -1.95 5.18 3.55
C GLY A 146 -1.57 4.09 2.56
N TYR A 147 -1.29 2.91 3.08
CA TYR A 147 -0.87 1.75 2.31
C TYR A 147 -2.01 0.73 2.26
N HIS A 148 -2.61 0.57 1.10
CA HIS A 148 -3.66 -0.43 0.88
C HIS A 148 -3.70 -0.79 -0.60
N PHE A 149 -3.49 -2.05 -0.88
CA PHE A 149 -3.64 -2.67 -2.19
C PHE A 149 -4.77 -3.68 -2.11
N GLU A 150 -5.69 -3.67 -3.07
CA GLU A 150 -6.79 -4.63 -3.11
C GLU A 150 -7.14 -5.03 -4.54
N ILE A 151 -7.62 -6.26 -4.69
CA ILE A 151 -8.27 -6.78 -5.91
C ILE A 151 -9.60 -7.39 -5.48
N VAL A 152 -10.69 -6.96 -6.13
CA VAL A 152 -12.05 -7.37 -5.79
C VAL A 152 -12.53 -8.46 -6.75
N THR A 153 -13.15 -9.50 -6.23
CA THR A 153 -13.79 -10.55 -7.02
C THR A 153 -15.16 -10.93 -6.42
N GLN A 154 -16.05 -11.47 -7.25
CA GLN A 154 -17.38 -11.90 -6.81
C GLN A 154 -17.41 -13.37 -6.36
N ASP A 155 -16.37 -14.14 -6.66
CA ASP A 155 -16.30 -15.59 -6.43
C ASP A 155 -15.17 -15.90 -5.44
N GLU A 156 -15.46 -16.74 -4.44
CA GLU A 156 -14.51 -17.15 -3.41
C GLU A 156 -13.34 -17.95 -3.98
N ARG A 157 -13.61 -18.85 -4.94
CA ARG A 157 -12.58 -19.67 -5.57
C ARG A 157 -11.57 -18.82 -6.34
N LYS A 158 -12.07 -17.79 -7.05
CA LYS A 158 -11.20 -16.80 -7.72
C LYS A 158 -10.35 -16.03 -6.73
N ALA A 159 -10.91 -15.64 -5.58
CA ALA A 159 -10.16 -14.96 -4.52
C ALA A 159 -9.08 -15.86 -3.93
N ALA A 160 -9.41 -17.12 -3.63
CA ALA A 160 -8.46 -18.09 -3.09
C ALA A 160 -7.32 -18.37 -4.07
N HIS A 161 -7.64 -18.59 -5.35
CA HIS A 161 -6.61 -18.78 -6.39
C HIS A 161 -5.69 -17.56 -6.55
N LEU A 162 -6.24 -16.36 -6.55
CA LEU A 162 -5.45 -15.13 -6.64
C LEU A 162 -4.57 -14.95 -5.41
N GLN A 163 -5.08 -15.22 -4.20
CA GLN A 163 -4.30 -15.20 -2.97
C GLN A 163 -3.12 -16.19 -3.04
N GLU A 164 -3.36 -17.43 -3.48
CA GLU A 164 -2.31 -18.45 -3.63
C GLU A 164 -1.21 -17.98 -4.57
N ILE A 165 -1.58 -17.40 -5.72
CA ILE A 165 -0.63 -16.85 -6.68
C ILE A 165 0.20 -15.74 -6.04
N ILE A 166 -0.42 -14.79 -5.33
CA ILE A 166 0.28 -13.67 -4.67
C ILE A 166 1.19 -14.20 -3.56
N CYS A 167 0.70 -15.10 -2.71
CA CYS A 167 1.48 -15.70 -1.62
C CYS A 167 2.68 -16.49 -2.12
N SER A 168 2.63 -17.05 -3.36
CA SER A 168 3.78 -17.73 -3.96
C SER A 168 5.00 -16.81 -4.22
N PHE A 169 4.83 -15.48 -4.13
CA PHE A 169 5.88 -14.48 -4.16
C PHE A 169 6.30 -13.98 -2.76
N GLN A 170 5.94 -14.72 -1.69
CA GLN A 170 6.22 -14.39 -0.29
C GLN A 170 5.52 -13.12 0.20
N ILE A 171 4.40 -12.76 -0.40
CA ILE A 171 3.56 -11.63 0.02
C ILE A 171 2.41 -12.16 0.86
N ASP A 172 2.18 -11.58 2.06
CA ASP A 172 1.08 -11.94 2.97
C ASP A 172 -0.23 -11.31 2.51
N ALA A 173 -0.81 -11.85 1.44
CA ALA A 173 -2.12 -11.44 0.96
C ALA A 173 -3.24 -12.10 1.78
N LYS A 174 -4.24 -11.30 2.14
CA LYS A 174 -5.40 -11.76 2.93
C LYS A 174 -6.68 -11.61 2.15
N ILE A 175 -7.67 -12.44 2.48
CA ILE A 175 -9.02 -12.35 1.92
C ILE A 175 -9.97 -11.84 3.00
N VAL A 176 -10.87 -10.94 2.61
CA VAL A 176 -11.98 -10.51 3.43
C VAL A 176 -13.27 -10.47 2.60
N LEU A 177 -14.36 -10.94 3.17
CA LEU A 177 -15.69 -10.76 2.59
C LEU A 177 -16.21 -9.36 2.94
N ARG A 178 -16.45 -8.54 1.92
CA ARG A 178 -17.01 -7.19 2.08
C ARG A 178 -18.33 -7.10 1.31
N LYS A 179 -19.45 -7.02 2.04
CA LYS A 179 -20.80 -7.12 1.47
C LYS A 179 -20.99 -8.45 0.75
N LYS A 180 -21.00 -8.44 -0.60
CA LYS A 180 -21.19 -9.62 -1.45
C LYS A 180 -19.94 -9.93 -2.31
N SER A 181 -18.80 -9.31 -2.02
CA SER A 181 -17.57 -9.45 -2.80
C SER A 181 -16.42 -9.91 -1.90
N TYR A 182 -15.55 -10.71 -2.44
CA TYR A 182 -14.30 -11.13 -1.82
C TYR A 182 -13.21 -10.16 -2.22
N VAL A 183 -12.46 -9.68 -1.24
CA VAL A 183 -11.37 -8.71 -1.46
C VAL A 183 -10.06 -9.36 -1.05
N VAL A 184 -9.16 -9.55 -2.01
CA VAL A 184 -7.78 -9.95 -1.75
C VAL A 184 -6.97 -8.68 -1.54
N TYR A 185 -6.30 -8.54 -0.38
CA TYR A 185 -5.64 -7.29 -0.03
C TYR A 185 -4.28 -7.45 0.64
N VAL A 186 -3.46 -6.41 0.51
CA VAL A 186 -2.17 -6.23 1.17
C VAL A 186 -2.13 -4.84 1.81
N LYS A 187 -1.63 -4.72 3.07
CA LYS A 187 -1.59 -3.45 3.81
C LYS A 187 -0.18 -2.97 4.13
N GLU A 188 0.82 -3.82 4.02
CA GLU A 188 2.19 -3.46 4.35
C GLU A 188 2.85 -2.73 3.17
N GLY A 189 3.41 -1.54 3.45
CA GLY A 189 3.98 -0.68 2.41
C GLY A 189 5.11 -1.36 1.62
N ALA A 190 5.98 -2.13 2.30
CA ALA A 190 7.04 -2.87 1.63
C ALA A 190 6.49 -3.93 0.67
N GLN A 191 5.50 -4.71 1.12
CA GLN A 191 4.87 -5.73 0.28
C GLN A 191 4.07 -5.13 -0.89
N ILE A 192 3.54 -3.90 -0.74
CA ILE A 192 2.88 -3.20 -1.85
C ILE A 192 3.91 -2.76 -2.90
N VAL A 193 5.12 -2.36 -2.49
CA VAL A 193 6.25 -2.14 -3.41
C VAL A 193 6.57 -3.41 -4.18
N ASP A 194 6.65 -4.56 -3.49
CA ASP A 194 6.88 -5.85 -4.12
C ASP A 194 5.75 -6.22 -5.11
N MET A 195 4.49 -5.91 -4.78
CA MET A 195 3.36 -6.10 -5.70
C MET A 195 3.52 -5.26 -6.97
N LEU A 196 3.95 -4.00 -6.87
CA LEU A 196 4.22 -3.15 -8.03
C LEU A 196 5.38 -3.70 -8.87
N ALA A 197 6.43 -4.21 -8.23
CA ALA A 197 7.55 -4.86 -8.91
C ALA A 197 7.12 -6.14 -9.65
N ILE A 198 6.28 -6.97 -9.01
CA ILE A 198 5.71 -8.18 -9.61
C ILE A 198 4.89 -7.84 -10.86
N MET A 199 4.08 -6.80 -10.79
CA MET A 199 3.27 -6.32 -11.93
C MET A 199 4.09 -5.56 -12.97
N GLU A 200 5.36 -5.21 -12.66
CA GLU A 200 6.26 -4.41 -13.50
C GLU A 200 5.82 -2.93 -13.63
N ALA A 201 5.11 -2.39 -12.63
CA ALA A 201 4.75 -0.98 -12.54
C ALA A 201 5.90 -0.14 -11.98
N ASN A 202 6.99 0.00 -12.74
CA ASN A 202 8.26 0.52 -12.27
C ASN A 202 8.19 2.02 -11.89
N VAL A 203 7.45 2.82 -12.63
CA VAL A 203 7.29 4.26 -12.34
C VAL A 203 6.49 4.46 -11.06
N ALA A 204 5.39 3.73 -10.92
CA ALA A 204 4.56 3.77 -9.71
C ALA A 204 5.32 3.24 -8.48
N LEU A 205 6.14 2.19 -8.66
CA LEU A 205 7.02 1.65 -7.64
C LEU A 205 7.98 2.72 -7.11
N MET A 206 8.71 3.39 -8.01
CA MET A 206 9.66 4.45 -7.63
C MET A 206 8.96 5.61 -6.91
N ASN A 207 7.78 6.00 -7.37
CA ASN A 207 6.99 7.04 -6.71
C ASN A 207 6.58 6.64 -5.28
N LEU A 208 6.09 5.40 -5.11
CA LEU A 208 5.69 4.90 -3.80
C LEU A 208 6.89 4.80 -2.84
N GLU A 209 8.04 4.30 -3.31
CA GLU A 209 9.26 4.20 -2.51
C GLU A 209 9.78 5.57 -2.08
N ASN A 210 9.80 6.55 -2.97
CA ASN A 210 10.21 7.90 -2.63
C ASN A 210 9.33 8.50 -1.51
N ILE A 211 8.00 8.31 -1.61
CA ILE A 211 7.07 8.77 -0.56
C ILE A 211 7.33 8.02 0.75
N ARG A 212 7.59 6.71 0.70
CA ARG A 212 7.87 5.89 1.87
C ARG A 212 9.13 6.37 2.60
N ILE A 213 10.22 6.59 1.88
CA ILE A 213 11.48 7.10 2.42
C ILE A 213 11.27 8.47 3.08
N LEU A 214 10.58 9.39 2.41
CA LEU A 214 10.29 10.71 2.97
C LEU A 214 9.45 10.64 4.25
N LYS A 215 8.47 9.74 4.33
CA LYS A 215 7.68 9.51 5.55
C LYS A 215 8.53 8.94 6.68
N GLU A 216 9.40 7.99 6.39
CA GLU A 216 10.32 7.40 7.38
C GLU A 216 11.29 8.45 7.93
N MET A 217 11.86 9.30 7.07
CA MET A 217 12.72 10.40 7.49
C MET A 217 11.98 11.40 8.40
N ARG A 218 10.79 11.85 8.00
CA ARG A 218 9.95 12.75 8.82
C ARG A 218 9.61 12.13 10.18
N ASN A 219 9.21 10.85 10.20
CA ASN A 219 8.90 10.14 11.44
C ASN A 219 10.12 9.98 12.35
N SER A 220 11.31 9.77 11.79
CA SER A 220 12.56 9.69 12.53
C SER A 220 12.90 11.04 13.19
N VAL A 221 12.83 12.14 12.42
CA VAL A 221 13.05 13.51 12.93
C VAL A 221 12.03 13.84 14.02
N ASN A 222 10.74 13.59 13.80
CA ASN A 222 9.70 13.88 14.78
C ASN A 222 9.92 13.09 16.09
N ARG A 223 10.31 11.81 15.99
CA ARG A 223 10.63 11.01 17.19
C ARG A 223 11.81 11.59 17.97
N LYS A 224 12.86 12.04 17.26
CA LYS A 224 14.02 12.67 17.87
C LYS A 224 13.65 13.97 18.58
N VAL A 225 12.92 14.87 17.89
CA VAL A 225 12.43 16.12 18.46
C VAL A 225 11.54 15.89 19.67
N ASN A 226 10.60 14.96 19.59
CA ASN A 226 9.71 14.63 20.72
C ASN A 226 10.50 14.09 21.93
N CYS A 227 11.52 13.26 21.68
CA CYS A 227 12.39 12.74 22.75
C CYS A 227 13.18 13.88 23.40
N GLU A 228 13.80 14.76 22.62
CA GLU A 228 14.57 15.90 23.13
C GLU A 228 13.67 16.87 23.91
N THR A 229 12.49 17.20 23.37
CA THR A 229 11.51 18.06 24.04
C THR A 229 11.05 17.44 25.38
N ALA A 230 10.77 16.14 25.41
CA ALA A 230 10.38 15.45 26.63
C ALA A 230 11.50 15.47 27.68
N ASN A 231 12.77 15.32 27.27
CA ASN A 231 13.92 15.39 28.17
C ASN A 231 14.15 16.81 28.71
N ILE A 232 14.02 17.84 27.86
CA ILE A 232 14.09 19.24 28.28
C ILE A 232 12.99 19.53 29.32
N ASN A 233 11.74 19.16 29.03
CA ASN A 233 10.63 19.37 29.95
C ASN A 233 10.83 18.69 31.31
N LYS A 234 11.35 17.45 31.32
CA LYS A 234 11.69 16.75 32.58
C LYS A 234 12.75 17.52 33.36
N THR A 235 13.80 18.01 32.69
CA THR A 235 14.89 18.77 33.31
C THR A 235 14.38 20.09 33.89
N VAL A 236 13.58 20.83 33.12
CA VAL A 236 12.99 22.10 33.57
C VAL A 236 12.05 21.88 34.77
N ASN A 237 11.15 20.91 34.70
CA ASN A 237 10.24 20.61 35.80
C ASN A 237 10.97 20.20 37.07
N ALA A 238 12.06 19.40 36.93
CA ALA A 238 12.91 19.03 38.07
C ALA A 238 13.61 20.25 38.67
N ALA A 239 14.11 21.17 37.83
CA ALA A 239 14.74 22.39 38.28
C ALA A 239 13.75 23.33 39.03
N VAL A 240 12.55 23.52 38.47
CA VAL A 240 11.52 24.33 39.11
C VAL A 240 11.15 23.76 40.47
N LYS A 241 10.91 22.44 40.55
CA LYS A 241 10.61 21.79 41.82
C LYS A 241 11.73 21.93 42.85
N GLN A 242 12.97 21.76 42.44
CA GLN A 242 14.15 21.96 43.32
C GLN A 242 14.20 23.40 43.85
N ILE A 243 13.93 24.41 43.01
CA ILE A 243 13.94 25.82 43.44
C ILE A 243 12.79 26.07 44.44
N GLU A 244 11.62 25.53 44.23
CA GLU A 244 10.48 25.60 45.16
C GLU A 244 10.83 24.97 46.54
N ASP A 245 11.43 23.77 46.51
CA ASP A 245 11.83 23.07 47.70
C ASP A 245 12.96 23.84 48.46
N ILE A 246 13.94 24.42 47.77
CA ILE A 246 15.02 25.23 48.36
C ILE A 246 14.43 26.48 49.01
N ARG A 247 13.52 27.22 48.34
CA ARG A 247 12.85 28.40 48.91
C ARG A 247 12.04 28.05 50.16
N LEU A 248 11.38 26.88 50.15
CA LEU A 248 10.63 26.40 51.31
C LEU A 248 11.56 26.12 52.51
N ILE A 249 12.74 25.51 52.29
CA ILE A 249 13.76 25.27 53.29
C ILE A 249 14.30 26.58 53.83
N GLU A 250 14.65 27.53 53.00
CA GLU A 250 15.11 28.86 53.37
C GLU A 250 14.14 29.57 54.29
N GLN A 251 12.82 29.57 53.93
CA GLN A 251 11.76 30.21 54.73
C GLN A 251 11.51 29.54 56.08
N LYS A 252 11.59 28.18 56.15
CA LYS A 252 11.26 27.45 57.39
C LYS A 252 12.39 27.24 58.32
N LYS A 253 13.62 27.05 57.82
CA LYS A 253 14.78 26.65 58.64
C LYS A 253 16.01 27.57 58.48
N GLY A 254 16.10 28.34 57.39
CA GLY A 254 17.28 29.10 56.99
C GLY A 254 18.41 28.18 56.50
N PHE A 255 19.30 28.65 55.67
CA PHE A 255 20.45 27.88 55.14
C PHE A 255 21.53 27.58 56.19
N HIS A 256 21.60 28.39 57.27
CA HIS A 256 22.55 28.21 58.36
C HIS A 256 22.34 26.88 59.13
N ASN A 257 21.19 26.21 58.99
CA ASN A 257 20.91 24.92 59.58
C ASN A 257 21.20 23.74 58.65
N LEU A 258 21.65 24.02 57.41
CA LEU A 258 22.06 23.00 56.46
C LEU A 258 23.56 22.71 56.56
N ASN A 259 23.99 21.54 56.10
CA ASN A 259 25.38 21.26 55.88
C ASN A 259 25.94 22.27 54.88
N GLU A 260 27.14 22.80 55.13
CA GLU A 260 27.79 23.88 54.33
C GLU A 260 27.79 23.62 52.83
N GLY A 261 28.11 22.38 52.39
CA GLY A 261 28.02 22.00 50.98
C GLY A 261 26.61 21.95 50.37
N LEU A 262 25.56 21.70 51.18
CA LEU A 262 24.18 21.76 50.72
C LEU A 262 23.66 23.20 50.66
N ALA A 263 24.06 24.07 51.56
CA ALA A 263 23.72 25.47 51.54
C ALA A 263 24.29 26.16 50.28
N GLU A 264 25.57 25.94 49.97
CA GLU A 264 26.24 26.48 48.76
C GLU A 264 25.58 26.01 47.45
N ILE A 265 25.23 24.70 47.35
CA ILE A 265 24.51 24.16 46.20
C ILE A 265 23.13 24.80 46.09
N ALA A 266 22.44 25.03 47.18
CA ALA A 266 21.13 25.64 47.22
C ALA A 266 21.17 27.11 46.74
N GLU A 267 22.17 27.87 47.21
CA GLU A 267 22.41 29.27 46.77
C GLU A 267 22.75 29.34 45.30
N LEU A 268 23.67 28.49 44.79
CA LEU A 268 24.03 28.43 43.38
C LEU A 268 22.79 28.05 42.50
N ARG A 269 21.94 27.15 43.00
CA ARG A 269 20.72 26.77 42.27
C ARG A 269 19.71 27.90 42.18
N LEU A 270 19.63 28.76 43.19
CA LEU A 270 18.79 29.95 43.18
C LEU A 270 19.36 31.06 42.25
N GLN A 271 20.69 31.20 42.21
CA GLN A 271 21.38 32.15 41.34
C GLN A 271 21.32 31.76 39.86
N TYR A 272 21.44 30.46 39.57
CA TYR A 272 21.48 29.89 38.20
C TYR A 272 20.37 28.84 38.00
N PRO A 273 19.10 29.26 37.88
CA PRO A 273 17.96 28.37 37.78
C PRO A 273 17.99 27.42 36.59
N GLU A 274 18.64 27.87 35.49
CA GLU A 274 18.72 27.12 34.21
C GLU A 274 19.94 26.19 34.12
N ALA A 275 20.90 26.29 35.05
CA ALA A 275 22.10 25.46 35.04
C ALA A 275 21.76 23.98 35.21
N THR A 276 22.45 23.11 34.48
CA THR A 276 22.33 21.66 34.66
C THR A 276 22.96 21.23 35.98
N LEU A 277 22.56 20.10 36.55
CA LEU A 277 23.15 19.51 37.75
C LEU A 277 24.67 19.24 37.60
N LYS A 278 25.16 19.03 36.37
CA LYS A 278 26.58 18.83 36.09
C LYS A 278 27.34 20.16 36.16
N GLU A 279 26.78 21.24 35.65
CA GLU A 279 27.35 22.58 35.71
C GLU A 279 27.41 23.07 37.15
N THR A 280 26.31 23.01 37.89
CA THR A 280 26.25 23.34 39.31
C THR A 280 27.28 22.54 40.14
N ARG A 281 27.48 21.24 39.85
CA ARG A 281 28.48 20.39 40.51
C ARG A 281 29.91 20.75 40.13
N ASN A 282 30.16 21.20 38.89
CA ASN A 282 31.48 21.60 38.44
C ASN A 282 31.89 22.94 39.04
N ASP A 283 30.95 23.86 39.19
CA ASP A 283 31.18 25.16 39.84
C ASP A 283 31.51 24.98 41.32
N VAL A 284 30.85 24.10 42.04
CA VAL A 284 31.16 23.69 43.40
C VAL A 284 32.56 23.04 43.51
N LYS A 285 32.94 22.21 42.54
CA LYS A 285 34.29 21.61 42.50
C LYS A 285 35.38 22.57 42.16
N SER A 286 35.15 23.56 41.27
CA SER A 286 36.11 24.60 40.92
C SER A 286 36.35 25.59 42.07
N ALA A 287 35.40 25.73 42.99
CA ALA A 287 35.51 26.50 44.23
C ALA A 287 36.30 25.77 45.35
N GLY A 288 36.86 24.59 45.10
CA GLY A 288 37.77 23.92 46.01
C GLY A 288 37.18 22.93 47.00
N TRP A 289 35.90 22.55 46.85
CA TRP A 289 35.21 21.62 47.78
C TRP A 289 35.29 20.15 47.36
N LYS A 290 35.89 19.33 48.24
CA LYS A 290 35.81 17.86 48.11
C LYS A 290 34.45 17.39 48.66
N ILE A 291 33.53 17.04 47.77
CA ILE A 291 32.32 16.29 48.15
C ILE A 291 32.78 14.89 48.53
N ARG A 292 32.79 14.56 49.83
CA ARG A 292 32.95 13.21 50.30
C ARG A 292 31.66 12.46 49.94
N GLY A 293 31.82 11.32 49.20
CA GLY A 293 30.76 10.45 48.74
C GLY A 293 30.01 9.75 49.85
#